data_0d0d9b42ab068e8e725f2f0d8a2c1c5a
#
_entry.id   0d0d9b42ab068e8e725f2f0d8a2c1c5a
#
_cell.length_a   1.000
_cell.length_b   1.000
_cell.length_c   1.000
_cell.angle_alpha   90.00
_cell.angle_beta   90.00
_cell.angle_gamma   90.00
#
_symmetry.space_group_name_H-M   'P 1'
#
loop_
_entity.id
_entity.type
_entity.pdbx_description
1 polymer ?
#
loop_
_entity_poly.entity_id
_entity_poly.type
_entity_poly.pdbx_seq_one_letter_code
_entity_poly.pdbx_strand_id
1 'polypeptide(L)'
;MVAVSVSQLRLYGIAQGAINETVAYTKERVQFGKPIWKFQNTQFQLADMQAKVDAARLLVYRAAQAKQDGEPHSHLAAMAKLVASETASDVARRCVQLVGGNGYSREYPFERHMRDAKITEIYEGTSEVQRMVIAGWLGATK
;
A
#
# COMPACT_ATOMS: atom_id res chain seq x y z
N MET A 1 8.63 -14.72 -15.13
CA MET A 1 9.50 -13.51 -14.98
C MET A 1 8.67 -12.42 -14.29
N VAL A 2 9.03 -12.03 -13.08
CA VAL A 2 8.36 -10.90 -12.39
C VAL A 2 8.93 -9.62 -12.98
N ALA A 3 8.10 -8.85 -13.68
CA ALA A 3 8.52 -7.59 -14.28
C ALA A 3 8.19 -6.44 -13.32
N VAL A 4 9.08 -5.45 -13.21
CA VAL A 4 8.70 -4.14 -12.66
C VAL A 4 7.68 -3.55 -13.62
N SER A 5 6.45 -3.42 -13.16
CA SER A 5 5.32 -3.00 -13.98
C SER A 5 4.72 -1.69 -13.48
N VAL A 6 3.95 -1.03 -14.36
CA VAL A 6 3.15 0.15 -14.02
C VAL A 6 2.16 -0.15 -12.87
N SER A 7 1.76 -1.42 -12.70
CA SER A 7 0.90 -1.84 -11.60
C SER A 7 1.52 -1.57 -10.22
N GLN A 8 2.83 -1.73 -10.05
CA GLN A 8 3.51 -1.44 -8.78
C GLN A 8 3.46 0.06 -8.42
N LEU A 9 3.49 0.95 -9.41
CA LEU A 9 3.27 2.38 -9.18
C LEU A 9 1.82 2.69 -8.79
N ARG A 10 0.84 1.95 -9.34
CA ARG A 10 -0.57 2.09 -8.95
C ARG A 10 -0.81 1.73 -7.49
N LEU A 11 -0.11 0.72 -6.96
CA LEU A 11 -0.24 0.29 -5.56
C LEU A 11 0.09 1.43 -4.59
N TYR A 12 1.21 2.10 -4.86
CA TYR A 12 1.60 3.30 -4.14
C TYR A 12 0.53 4.40 -4.28
N GLY A 13 0.01 4.63 -5.49
CA GLY A 13 -1.02 5.63 -5.77
C GLY A 13 -2.32 5.39 -4.98
N ILE A 14 -2.79 4.14 -4.88
CA ILE A 14 -3.97 3.78 -4.09
C ILE A 14 -3.75 4.10 -2.60
N ALA A 15 -2.62 3.66 -2.05
CA ALA A 15 -2.30 3.87 -0.64
C ALA A 15 -2.15 5.36 -0.31
N GLN A 16 -1.40 6.10 -1.11
CA GLN A 16 -1.20 7.54 -0.88
C GLN A 16 -2.49 8.33 -1.05
N GLY A 17 -3.31 7.99 -2.05
CA GLY A 17 -4.62 8.59 -2.25
C GLY A 17 -5.54 8.39 -1.05
N ALA A 18 -5.62 7.17 -0.53
CA ALA A 18 -6.39 6.85 0.65
C ALA A 18 -5.94 7.65 1.89
N ILE A 19 -4.62 7.80 2.11
CA ILE A 19 -4.07 8.62 3.20
C ILE A 19 -4.46 10.08 3.02
N ASN A 20 -4.26 10.66 1.83
CA ASN A 20 -4.54 12.07 1.58
C ASN A 20 -6.01 12.42 1.85
N GLU A 21 -6.93 11.59 1.39
CA GLU A 21 -8.36 11.76 1.62
C GLU A 21 -8.74 11.56 3.09
N THR A 22 -8.09 10.60 3.79
CA THR A 22 -8.30 10.40 5.23
C THR A 22 -7.82 11.60 6.03
N VAL A 23 -6.67 12.18 5.68
CA VAL A 23 -6.16 13.41 6.31
C VAL A 23 -7.14 14.55 6.13
N ALA A 24 -7.67 14.78 4.92
CA ALA A 24 -8.66 15.81 4.67
C ALA A 24 -9.93 15.59 5.50
N TYR A 25 -10.49 14.39 5.44
CA TYR A 25 -11.70 14.02 6.20
C TYR A 25 -11.54 14.20 7.72
N THR A 26 -10.44 13.71 8.28
CA THR A 26 -10.21 13.76 9.73
C THR A 26 -9.95 15.16 10.28
N LYS A 27 -9.50 16.10 9.45
CA LYS A 27 -9.37 17.52 9.79
C LYS A 27 -10.71 18.24 9.88
N GLU A 28 -11.69 17.83 9.09
CA GLU A 28 -13.02 18.44 9.04
C GLU A 28 -14.02 17.80 9.99
N ARG A 29 -13.98 16.47 10.13
CA ARG A 29 -14.91 15.70 10.94
C ARG A 29 -14.68 15.92 12.42
N VAL A 30 -15.69 16.46 13.09
CA VAL A 30 -15.68 16.71 14.55
C VAL A 30 -16.43 15.60 15.28
N GLN A 31 -15.80 15.02 16.30
CA GLN A 31 -16.37 14.08 17.26
C GLN A 31 -15.77 14.37 18.64
N PHE A 32 -16.57 14.15 19.70
CA PHE A 32 -16.12 14.39 21.08
C PHE A 32 -15.54 15.81 21.28
N GLY A 33 -16.16 16.80 20.63
CA GLY A 33 -15.84 18.22 20.78
C GLY A 33 -14.58 18.72 20.02
N LYS A 34 -13.95 17.87 19.20
CA LYS A 34 -12.77 18.28 18.40
C LYS A 34 -12.66 17.50 17.09
N PRO A 35 -11.92 18.03 16.09
CA PRO A 35 -11.62 17.30 14.86
C PRO A 35 -10.94 15.95 15.18
N ILE A 36 -11.29 14.90 14.43
CA ILE A 36 -10.73 13.55 14.63
C ILE A 36 -9.20 13.57 14.49
N TRP A 37 -8.67 14.41 13.62
CA TRP A 37 -7.23 14.66 13.45
C TRP A 37 -6.50 14.94 14.77
N LYS A 38 -7.15 15.59 15.74
CA LYS A 38 -6.53 15.97 17.02
C LYS A 38 -6.44 14.83 18.03
N PHE A 39 -6.94 13.65 17.73
CA PHE A 39 -6.73 12.47 18.56
C PHE A 39 -5.37 11.84 18.26
N GLN A 40 -4.58 11.58 19.29
CA GLN A 40 -3.24 11.03 19.16
C GLN A 40 -3.21 9.69 18.39
N ASN A 41 -4.20 8.83 18.65
CA ASN A 41 -4.32 7.56 17.92
C ASN A 41 -4.47 7.77 16.40
N THR A 42 -5.27 8.76 15.98
CA THR A 42 -5.42 9.10 14.55
C THR A 42 -4.09 9.55 13.94
N GLN A 43 -3.37 10.42 14.65
CA GLN A 43 -2.05 10.91 14.22
C GLN A 43 -1.04 9.77 14.08
N PHE A 44 -0.97 8.89 15.07
CA PHE A 44 -0.04 7.76 15.06
C PHE A 44 -0.36 6.78 13.92
N GLN A 45 -1.62 6.48 13.70
CA GLN A 45 -2.02 5.60 12.59
C GLN A 45 -1.66 6.20 11.23
N LEU A 46 -1.89 7.50 11.02
CA LEU A 46 -1.55 8.17 9.78
C LEU A 46 -0.02 8.24 9.57
N ALA A 47 0.74 8.50 10.62
CA ALA A 47 2.20 8.51 10.57
C ALA A 47 2.76 7.12 10.20
N ASP A 48 2.28 6.06 10.84
CA ASP A 48 2.68 4.68 10.53
C ASP A 48 2.36 4.30 9.08
N MET A 49 1.16 4.64 8.62
CA MET A 49 0.74 4.37 7.24
C MET A 49 1.62 5.10 6.24
N GLN A 50 1.92 6.39 6.47
CA GLN A 50 2.79 7.17 5.58
C GLN A 50 4.20 6.60 5.52
N ALA A 51 4.77 6.23 6.66
CA ALA A 51 6.10 5.61 6.70
C ALA A 51 6.16 4.29 5.91
N LYS A 52 5.14 3.43 6.03
CA LYS A 52 5.03 2.18 5.25
C LYS A 52 4.92 2.45 3.75
N VAL A 53 4.12 3.43 3.35
CA VAL A 53 3.94 3.81 1.95
C VAL A 53 5.24 4.31 1.34
N ASP A 54 5.99 5.14 2.05
CA ASP A 54 7.28 5.64 1.60
C ASP A 54 8.32 4.52 1.49
N ALA A 55 8.36 3.58 2.44
CA ALA A 55 9.22 2.40 2.35
C ALA A 55 8.87 1.52 1.14
N ALA A 56 7.59 1.27 0.89
CA ALA A 56 7.14 0.52 -0.28
C ALA A 56 7.52 1.23 -1.61
N ARG A 57 7.38 2.55 -1.67
CA ARG A 57 7.79 3.37 -2.82
C ARG A 57 9.26 3.22 -3.13
N LEU A 58 10.13 3.28 -2.12
CA LEU A 58 11.57 3.14 -2.29
C LEU A 58 11.95 1.75 -2.82
N LEU A 59 11.26 0.68 -2.41
CA LEU A 59 11.46 -0.65 -2.98
C LEU A 59 11.06 -0.72 -4.46
N VAL A 60 9.97 -0.08 -4.85
CA VAL A 60 9.55 -0.01 -6.26
C VAL A 60 10.60 0.74 -7.09
N TYR A 61 11.10 1.86 -6.61
CA TYR A 61 12.13 2.63 -7.30
C TYR A 61 13.44 1.84 -7.42
N ARG A 62 13.86 1.15 -6.37
CA ARG A 62 15.04 0.27 -6.40
C ARG A 62 14.91 -0.83 -7.47
N ALA A 63 13.75 -1.47 -7.55
CA ALA A 63 13.49 -2.50 -8.55
C ALA A 63 13.48 -1.92 -9.98
N ALA A 64 12.91 -0.72 -10.16
CA ALA A 64 12.91 -0.02 -11.44
C ALA A 64 14.32 0.37 -11.88
N GLN A 65 15.13 0.90 -10.97
CA GLN A 65 16.52 1.27 -11.24
C GLN A 65 17.35 0.05 -11.65
N ALA A 66 17.30 -1.04 -10.89
CA ALA A 66 18.02 -2.27 -11.24
C ALA A 66 17.64 -2.81 -12.62
N LYS A 67 16.35 -2.72 -12.99
CA LYS A 67 15.89 -3.09 -14.33
C LYS A 67 16.49 -2.16 -15.41
N GLN A 68 16.52 -0.87 -15.16
CA GLN A 68 17.09 0.13 -16.10
C GLN A 68 18.59 -0.11 -16.30
N ASP A 69 19.31 -0.45 -15.24
CA ASP A 69 20.75 -0.68 -15.24
C ASP A 69 21.13 -2.08 -15.78
N GLY A 70 20.14 -2.90 -16.17
CA GLY A 70 20.37 -4.26 -16.68
C GLY A 70 20.80 -5.27 -15.61
N GLU A 71 20.61 -4.95 -14.34
CA GLU A 71 20.95 -5.82 -13.21
C GLU A 71 19.90 -6.93 -12.96
N PRO A 72 20.27 -8.04 -12.27
CA PRO A 72 19.31 -9.03 -11.83
C PRO A 72 18.27 -8.43 -10.89
N HIS A 73 17.02 -8.29 -11.35
CA HIS A 73 15.98 -7.53 -10.66
C HIS A 73 14.73 -8.34 -10.28
N SER A 74 14.61 -9.61 -10.67
CA SER A 74 13.40 -10.42 -10.43
C SER A 74 13.04 -10.50 -8.95
N HIS A 75 14.01 -10.71 -8.07
CA HIS A 75 13.79 -10.76 -6.62
C HIS A 75 13.42 -9.39 -6.06
N LEU A 76 14.00 -8.29 -6.58
CA LEU A 76 13.65 -6.93 -6.18
C LEU A 76 12.23 -6.57 -6.62
N ALA A 77 11.83 -6.97 -7.83
CA ALA A 77 10.47 -6.79 -8.32
C ALA A 77 9.45 -7.58 -7.48
N ALA A 78 9.80 -8.81 -7.07
CA ALA A 78 8.96 -9.61 -6.18
C ALA A 78 8.82 -8.97 -4.79
N MET A 79 9.91 -8.48 -4.19
CA MET A 79 9.90 -7.75 -2.91
C MET A 79 9.05 -6.48 -3.02
N ALA A 80 9.23 -5.68 -4.07
CA ALA A 80 8.48 -4.46 -4.29
C ALA A 80 6.98 -4.72 -4.42
N LYS A 81 6.59 -5.74 -5.22
CA LYS A 81 5.19 -6.12 -5.41
C LYS A 81 4.57 -6.62 -4.11
N LEU A 82 5.24 -7.49 -3.39
CA LEU A 82 4.77 -8.04 -2.12
C LEU A 82 4.52 -6.94 -1.10
N VAL A 83 5.53 -6.11 -0.82
CA VAL A 83 5.45 -5.05 0.18
C VAL A 83 4.44 -3.98 -0.22
N ALA A 84 4.43 -3.55 -1.49
CA ALA A 84 3.51 -2.51 -1.94
C ALA A 84 2.04 -2.96 -1.88
N SER A 85 1.72 -4.20 -2.29
CA SER A 85 0.34 -4.71 -2.27
C SER A 85 -0.19 -4.89 -0.84
N GLU A 86 0.61 -5.50 0.04
CA GLU A 86 0.21 -5.69 1.44
C GLU A 86 0.10 -4.34 2.18
N THR A 87 1.00 -3.38 1.89
CA THR A 87 0.91 -2.03 2.42
C THR A 87 -0.35 -1.32 1.92
N ALA A 88 -0.68 -1.39 0.64
CA ALA A 88 -1.87 -0.76 0.09
C ALA A 88 -3.16 -1.31 0.73
N SER A 89 -3.24 -2.63 0.94
CA SER A 89 -4.38 -3.27 1.60
C SER A 89 -4.49 -2.87 3.07
N ASP A 90 -3.39 -2.87 3.82
CA ASP A 90 -3.39 -2.45 5.23
C ASP A 90 -3.80 -0.98 5.37
N VAL A 91 -3.22 -0.11 4.56
CA VAL A 91 -3.51 1.34 4.56
C VAL A 91 -4.97 1.60 4.21
N ALA A 92 -5.48 1.03 3.10
CA ALA A 92 -6.85 1.26 2.68
C ALA A 92 -7.87 0.79 3.73
N ARG A 93 -7.65 -0.38 4.34
CA ARG A 93 -8.49 -0.90 5.43
C ARG A 93 -8.45 0.01 6.66
N ARG A 94 -7.28 0.52 7.05
CA ARG A 94 -7.14 1.43 8.20
C ARG A 94 -7.77 2.79 7.91
N CYS A 95 -7.71 3.29 6.68
CA CYS A 95 -8.40 4.50 6.26
C CYS A 95 -9.92 4.37 6.39
N VAL A 96 -10.51 3.26 5.92
CA VAL A 96 -11.94 2.98 6.15
C VAL A 96 -12.28 3.01 7.64
N GLN A 97 -11.46 2.39 8.48
CA GLN A 97 -11.70 2.36 9.94
C GLN A 97 -11.63 3.75 10.57
N LEU A 98 -10.66 4.60 10.18
CA LEU A 98 -10.51 5.96 10.70
C LEU A 98 -11.68 6.88 10.29
N VAL A 99 -12.22 6.67 9.10
CA VAL A 99 -13.37 7.43 8.58
C VAL A 99 -14.69 6.91 9.17
N GLY A 100 -14.73 5.67 9.62
CA GLY A 100 -15.93 5.05 10.21
C GLY A 100 -16.99 4.71 9.16
N GLY A 101 -18.27 4.84 9.50
CA GLY A 101 -19.39 4.46 8.63
C GLY A 101 -19.36 5.12 7.24
N ASN A 102 -18.89 6.37 7.15
CA ASN A 102 -18.73 7.05 5.88
C ASN A 102 -17.67 6.39 4.99
N GLY A 103 -16.66 5.77 5.56
CA GLY A 103 -15.63 5.01 4.83
C GLY A 103 -16.16 3.74 4.17
N TYR A 104 -17.27 3.19 4.67
CA TYR A 104 -17.95 2.03 4.11
C TYR A 104 -18.98 2.40 3.03
N SER A 105 -19.43 3.65 3.02
CA SER A 105 -20.40 4.18 2.04
C SER A 105 -19.75 4.40 0.68
N ARG A 106 -20.53 4.21 -0.39
CA ARG A 106 -20.10 4.54 -1.77
C ARG A 106 -20.08 6.03 -2.09
N GLU A 107 -20.57 6.86 -1.20
CA GLU A 107 -20.50 8.33 -1.33
C GLU A 107 -19.07 8.87 -1.18
N TYR A 108 -18.21 8.07 -0.54
CA TYR A 108 -16.80 8.35 -0.36
C TYR A 108 -15.93 7.29 -1.07
N PRO A 109 -14.70 7.59 -1.46
CA PRO A 109 -13.88 6.67 -2.24
C PRO A 109 -13.17 5.58 -1.42
N PHE A 110 -13.26 5.59 -0.09
CA PHE A 110 -12.50 4.71 0.80
C PHE A 110 -12.79 3.21 0.59
N GLU A 111 -14.06 2.83 0.42
CA GLU A 111 -14.45 1.44 0.15
C GLU A 111 -13.88 0.95 -1.19
N ARG A 112 -13.81 1.83 -2.18
CA ARG A 112 -13.22 1.53 -3.50
C ARG A 112 -11.71 1.33 -3.36
N HIS A 113 -11.00 2.20 -2.65
CA HIS A 113 -9.57 2.01 -2.38
C HIS A 113 -9.29 0.66 -1.72
N MET A 114 -10.14 0.23 -0.78
CA MET A 114 -9.98 -1.06 -0.12
C MET A 114 -10.16 -2.25 -1.09
N ARG A 115 -11.17 -2.21 -1.96
CA ARG A 115 -11.39 -3.25 -2.98
C ARG A 115 -10.27 -3.26 -4.02
N ASP A 116 -9.87 -2.09 -4.50
CA ASP A 116 -8.80 -1.93 -5.50
C ASP A 116 -7.43 -2.31 -4.94
N ALA A 117 -7.18 -2.08 -3.66
CA ALA A 117 -5.97 -2.56 -2.99
C ALA A 117 -5.96 -4.09 -2.87
N LYS A 118 -7.07 -4.71 -2.48
CA LYS A 118 -7.12 -6.17 -2.24
C LYS A 118 -6.81 -7.00 -3.48
N ILE A 119 -7.33 -6.63 -4.65
CA ILE A 119 -7.06 -7.38 -5.88
C ILE A 119 -5.57 -7.42 -6.23
N THR A 120 -4.81 -6.44 -5.77
CA THR A 120 -3.37 -6.32 -6.05
C THR A 120 -2.53 -7.39 -5.36
N GLU A 121 -3.01 -7.98 -4.27
CA GLU A 121 -2.35 -9.14 -3.62
C GLU A 121 -2.55 -10.44 -4.42
N ILE A 122 -3.50 -10.46 -5.36
CA ILE A 122 -3.95 -11.66 -6.07
C ILE A 122 -3.42 -11.69 -7.50
N TYR A 123 -3.60 -10.62 -8.26
CA TYR A 123 -3.23 -10.60 -9.69
C TYR A 123 -1.70 -10.48 -9.89
N GLU A 124 -1.23 -10.76 -11.12
CA GLU A 124 0.20 -10.71 -11.50
C GLU A 124 1.12 -11.55 -10.59
N GLY A 125 0.59 -12.64 -10.10
CA GLY A 125 1.22 -13.51 -9.11
C GLY A 125 0.86 -13.12 -7.69
N THR A 126 0.23 -14.05 -6.98
CA THR A 126 -0.21 -13.78 -5.59
C THR A 126 0.95 -13.46 -4.66
N SER A 127 0.64 -12.93 -3.48
CA SER A 127 1.65 -12.68 -2.43
C SER A 127 2.49 -13.94 -2.12
N GLU A 128 1.88 -15.13 -2.19
CA GLU A 128 2.58 -16.40 -2.01
C GLU A 128 3.58 -16.67 -3.15
N VAL A 129 3.21 -16.39 -4.39
CA VAL A 129 4.10 -16.52 -5.55
C VAL A 129 5.29 -15.58 -5.43
N GLN A 130 5.08 -14.35 -4.97
CA GLN A 130 6.17 -13.40 -4.72
C GLN A 130 7.14 -13.95 -3.65
N ARG A 131 6.62 -14.54 -2.57
CA ARG A 131 7.43 -15.18 -1.53
C ARG A 131 8.23 -16.35 -2.08
N MET A 132 7.66 -17.16 -2.98
CA MET A 132 8.40 -18.24 -3.66
C MET A 132 9.59 -17.71 -4.48
N VAL A 133 9.41 -16.63 -5.22
CA VAL A 133 10.49 -15.99 -5.99
C VAL A 133 11.61 -15.49 -5.07
N ILE A 134 11.25 -14.82 -3.98
CA ILE A 134 12.21 -14.32 -2.98
C ILE A 134 12.94 -15.48 -2.31
N ALA A 135 12.23 -16.53 -1.89
CA ALA A 135 12.82 -17.72 -1.27
C ALA A 135 13.78 -18.45 -2.21
N GLY A 136 13.43 -18.56 -3.51
CA GLY A 136 14.31 -19.12 -4.53
C GLY A 136 15.62 -18.32 -4.66
N TRP A 137 15.54 -17.00 -4.63
CA TRP A 137 16.74 -16.15 -4.65
C TRP A 137 17.61 -16.35 -3.40
N LEU A 138 17.00 -16.58 -2.22
CA LEU A 138 17.71 -16.89 -0.97
C LEU A 138 18.33 -18.30 -0.96
N GLY A 139 18.04 -19.14 -1.95
CA GLY A 139 18.61 -20.50 -2.09
C GLY A 139 17.68 -21.63 -1.62
N ALA A 140 16.41 -21.37 -1.33
CA ALA A 140 15.46 -22.40 -0.87
C ALA A 140 15.13 -23.50 -1.91
N THR A 141 15.52 -23.30 -3.18
CA THR A 141 15.22 -24.21 -4.30
C THR A 141 16.45 -24.92 -4.89
N LYS A 142 17.54 -24.96 -4.14
CA LYS A 142 18.74 -25.74 -4.54
C LYS A 142 18.71 -27.15 -3.97
#